data_c8287b07e151d7fae46e43bae4cfc121
#
_entry.id   c8287b07e151d7fae46e43bae4cfc121
#
_cell.length_a   1.000
_cell.length_b   1.000
_cell.length_c   1.000
_cell.angle_alpha   90.00
_cell.angle_beta   90.00
_cell.angle_gamma   90.00
#
_symmetry.space_group_name_H-M   'P 1'
#
loop_
_entity.id
_entity.type
_entity.pdbx_description
1 polymer ?
#
loop_
_entity_poly.entity_id
_entity_poly.type
_entity_poly.pdbx_seq_one_letter_code
_entity_poly.pdbx_strand_id
1 'polypeptide(L)'
;MGIIIVLYLAFVVFIIASVWKTFEKAGQPGWAAIVPIYNFYIMSKIAGVKNWWLIFIPIANIYIAIVTLNGVSKAFGKDVGFTIGLILLGIVFWPILGFGDAKYIGPGGVDQMKAEIDSIGK
;
A
#
# COMPACT_ATOMS: atom_id res chain seq x y z
N MET A 1 25.43 6.95 -20.75
CA MET A 1 25.35 6.25 -19.44
C MET A 1 24.87 7.17 -18.33
N GLY A 2 25.47 8.37 -18.17
CA GLY A 2 25.12 9.26 -17.09
C GLY A 2 23.65 9.63 -17.03
N ILE A 3 23.03 9.92 -18.18
CA ILE A 3 21.63 10.33 -18.21
C ILE A 3 20.70 9.17 -17.82
N ILE A 4 21.05 7.94 -18.18
CA ILE A 4 20.26 6.76 -17.81
C ILE A 4 20.29 6.56 -16.30
N ILE A 5 21.46 6.74 -15.68
CA ILE A 5 21.59 6.64 -14.23
C ILE A 5 20.76 7.70 -13.53
N VAL A 6 20.80 8.94 -14.02
CA VAL A 6 20.04 10.04 -13.45
C VAL A 6 18.54 9.76 -13.55
N LEU A 7 18.08 9.28 -14.71
CA LEU A 7 16.66 8.94 -14.90
C LEU A 7 16.24 7.80 -13.99
N TYR A 8 17.10 6.80 -13.83
CA TYR A 8 16.80 5.67 -12.94
C TYR A 8 16.68 6.14 -11.48
N LEU A 9 17.63 6.96 -11.02
CA LEU A 9 17.61 7.47 -9.66
C LEU A 9 16.38 8.35 -9.42
N ALA A 10 16.03 9.20 -10.39
CA ALA A 10 14.84 10.03 -10.30
C ALA A 10 13.57 9.17 -10.19
N PHE A 11 13.51 8.09 -10.97
CA PHE A 11 12.39 7.16 -10.93
C PHE A 11 12.28 6.47 -9.56
N VAL A 12 13.41 6.00 -9.03
CA VAL A 12 13.43 5.34 -7.71
C VAL A 12 13.00 6.31 -6.62
N VAL A 13 13.50 7.55 -6.65
CA VAL A 13 13.10 8.57 -5.67
C VAL A 13 11.61 8.87 -5.78
N PHE A 14 11.09 8.93 -7.01
CA PHE A 14 9.67 9.18 -7.23
C PHE A 14 8.81 8.07 -6.60
N ILE A 15 9.19 6.81 -6.80
CA ILE A 15 8.44 5.69 -6.22
C ILE A 15 8.55 5.69 -4.69
N ILE A 16 9.73 5.93 -4.15
CA ILE A 16 9.92 6.02 -2.70
C ILE A 16 9.05 7.15 -2.13
N ALA A 17 9.03 8.30 -2.79
CA ALA A 17 8.21 9.43 -2.35
C ALA A 17 6.73 9.07 -2.38
N SER A 18 6.30 8.30 -3.38
CA SER A 18 4.91 7.85 -3.49
C SER A 18 4.52 6.98 -2.30
N VAL A 19 5.35 6.00 -1.97
CA VAL A 19 5.10 5.10 -0.84
C VAL A 19 5.20 5.87 0.48
N TRP A 20 6.16 6.79 0.58
CA TRP A 20 6.31 7.66 1.74
C TRP A 20 5.03 8.42 2.02
N LYS A 21 4.48 9.08 1.00
CA LYS A 21 3.23 9.83 1.13
C LYS A 21 2.06 8.91 1.51
N THR A 22 2.02 7.72 0.93
CA THR A 22 0.98 6.74 1.26
C THR A 22 1.04 6.36 2.73
N PHE A 23 2.24 6.13 3.25
CA PHE A 23 2.41 5.78 4.67
C PHE A 23 2.00 6.94 5.58
N GLU A 24 2.38 8.16 5.20
CA GLU A 24 2.00 9.33 5.99
C GLU A 24 0.48 9.52 6.02
N LYS A 25 -0.20 9.28 4.91
CA LYS A 25 -1.67 9.35 4.86
C LYS A 25 -2.32 8.38 5.84
N ALA A 26 -1.68 7.25 6.07
CA ALA A 26 -2.18 6.22 6.98
C ALA A 26 -1.72 6.42 8.42
N GLY A 27 -1.03 7.52 8.71
CA GLY A 27 -0.53 7.79 10.05
C GLY A 27 0.71 6.99 10.41
N GLN A 28 1.41 6.44 9.42
CA GLN A 28 2.61 5.63 9.63
C GLN A 28 3.86 6.42 9.25
N PRO A 29 5.04 6.03 9.77
CA PRO A 29 6.26 6.76 9.44
C PRO A 29 6.64 6.57 7.98
N GLY A 30 6.76 7.69 7.25
CA GLY A 30 7.09 7.67 5.82
C GLY A 30 8.45 7.07 5.54
N TRP A 31 9.42 7.26 6.43
CA TRP A 31 10.77 6.74 6.24
C TRP A 31 10.81 5.20 6.13
N ALA A 32 9.76 4.53 6.60
CA ALA A 32 9.64 3.07 6.44
C ALA A 32 9.65 2.64 4.97
N ALA A 33 9.33 3.56 4.06
CA ALA A 33 9.38 3.27 2.62
C ALA A 33 10.78 2.87 2.15
N ILE A 34 11.81 3.30 2.87
CA ILE A 34 13.21 3.04 2.49
C ILE A 34 13.72 1.72 3.05
N VAL A 35 13.17 1.25 4.16
CA VAL A 35 13.66 0.04 4.86
C VAL A 35 12.89 -1.17 4.35
N PRO A 36 13.54 -2.12 3.62
CA PRO A 36 12.82 -3.19 2.90
C PRO A 36 11.87 -4.03 3.76
N ILE A 37 12.34 -4.61 4.86
CA ILE A 37 11.49 -5.48 5.68
C ILE A 37 10.47 -4.67 6.47
N TYR A 38 10.89 -3.56 7.03
CA TYR A 38 10.00 -2.69 7.79
C TYR A 38 8.92 -2.09 6.90
N ASN A 39 9.25 -1.81 5.65
CA ASN A 39 8.31 -1.35 4.62
C ASN A 39 7.11 -2.31 4.55
N PHE A 40 7.38 -3.61 4.40
CA PHE A 40 6.30 -4.60 4.32
C PHE A 40 5.53 -4.69 5.63
N TYR A 41 6.21 -4.60 6.77
CA TYR A 41 5.54 -4.61 8.06
C TYR A 41 4.55 -3.44 8.19
N ILE A 42 4.97 -2.25 7.77
CA ILE A 42 4.08 -1.07 7.81
C ILE A 42 2.93 -1.23 6.83
N MET A 43 3.18 -1.77 5.63
CA MET A 43 2.10 -2.07 4.69
C MET A 43 1.08 -3.02 5.30
N SER A 44 1.56 -4.02 6.06
CA SER A 44 0.68 -4.96 6.74
C SER A 44 -0.22 -4.27 7.76
N LYS A 45 0.33 -3.32 8.50
CA LYS A 45 -0.46 -2.53 9.44
C LYS A 45 -1.53 -1.72 8.75
N ILE A 46 -1.19 -1.07 7.64
CA ILE A 46 -2.14 -0.28 6.85
C ILE A 46 -3.24 -1.19 6.32
N ALA A 47 -2.87 -2.37 5.87
CA ALA A 47 -3.78 -3.36 5.29
C ALA A 47 -4.61 -4.08 6.34
N GLY A 48 -4.20 -4.06 7.62
CA GLY A 48 -4.85 -4.81 8.67
C GLY A 48 -4.54 -6.30 8.63
N VAL A 49 -3.41 -6.68 8.04
CA VAL A 49 -2.99 -8.08 7.92
C VAL A 49 -2.09 -8.42 9.09
N LYS A 50 -2.43 -9.47 9.83
CA LYS A 50 -1.67 -9.86 11.01
C LYS A 50 -0.57 -10.87 10.73
N ASN A 51 -0.68 -11.62 9.65
CA ASN A 51 0.24 -12.70 9.32
C ASN A 51 1.39 -12.24 8.42
N TRP A 52 1.88 -11.01 8.62
CA TRP A 52 2.93 -10.43 7.78
C TRP A 52 4.20 -11.28 7.74
N TRP A 53 4.48 -12.03 8.80
CA TRP A 53 5.67 -12.89 8.89
C TRP A 53 5.68 -14.00 7.83
N LEU A 54 4.54 -14.28 7.21
CA LEU A 54 4.48 -15.26 6.12
C LEU A 54 5.30 -14.85 4.91
N ILE A 55 5.70 -13.56 4.83
CA ILE A 55 6.55 -13.11 3.73
C ILE A 55 7.89 -13.83 3.70
N PHE A 56 8.33 -14.38 4.83
CA PHE A 56 9.59 -15.11 4.92
C PHE A 56 9.48 -16.57 4.49
N ILE A 57 8.29 -17.07 4.23
CA ILE A 57 8.05 -18.46 3.83
C ILE A 57 7.87 -18.49 2.31
N PRO A 58 8.67 -19.29 1.57
CA PRO A 58 8.53 -19.41 0.10
C PRO A 58 7.10 -19.74 -0.26
N ILE A 59 6.58 -19.53 -1.35
CA ILE A 59 5.22 -19.76 -1.80
C ILE A 59 4.20 -18.95 -0.99
N ALA A 60 4.17 -19.07 0.34
CA ALA A 60 3.25 -18.30 1.19
C ALA A 60 3.50 -16.80 1.05
N ASN A 61 4.73 -16.40 0.74
CA ASN A 61 5.05 -14.97 0.59
C ASN A 61 4.29 -14.34 -0.57
N ILE A 62 4.03 -15.08 -1.63
CA ILE A 62 3.26 -14.56 -2.77
C ILE A 62 1.81 -14.30 -2.32
N TYR A 63 1.23 -15.24 -1.60
CA TYR A 63 -0.12 -15.10 -1.08
C TYR A 63 -0.25 -13.90 -0.15
N ILE A 64 0.66 -13.80 0.83
CA ILE A 64 0.57 -12.72 1.82
C ILE A 64 0.83 -11.35 1.18
N ALA A 65 1.69 -11.29 0.16
CA ALA A 65 1.94 -10.04 -0.56
C ALA A 65 0.68 -9.57 -1.27
N ILE A 66 -0.03 -10.48 -1.93
CA ILE A 66 -1.27 -10.15 -2.63
C ILE A 66 -2.35 -9.70 -1.64
N VAL A 67 -2.50 -10.42 -0.54
CA VAL A 67 -3.47 -10.07 0.50
C VAL A 67 -3.16 -8.69 1.10
N THR A 68 -1.88 -8.41 1.33
CA THR A 68 -1.47 -7.13 1.89
C THR A 68 -1.77 -5.98 0.92
N LEU A 69 -1.45 -6.15 -0.37
CA LEU A 69 -1.74 -5.11 -1.36
C LEU A 69 -3.24 -4.89 -1.52
N ASN A 70 -4.03 -5.96 -1.47
CA ASN A 70 -5.48 -5.84 -1.50
C ASN A 70 -5.98 -5.07 -0.27
N GLY A 71 -5.40 -5.34 0.90
CA GLY A 71 -5.74 -4.62 2.12
C GLY A 71 -5.35 -3.14 2.06
N VAL A 72 -4.19 -2.83 1.47
CA VAL A 72 -3.79 -1.44 1.27
C VAL A 72 -4.78 -0.72 0.36
N SER A 73 -5.16 -1.37 -0.75
CA SER A 73 -6.15 -0.81 -1.68
C SER A 73 -7.46 -0.49 -0.95
N LYS A 74 -7.97 -1.45 -0.20
CA LYS A 74 -9.23 -1.27 0.55
C LYS A 74 -9.09 -0.23 1.65
N ALA A 75 -7.92 -0.14 2.29
CA ALA A 75 -7.67 0.83 3.34
C ALA A 75 -7.81 2.27 2.83
N PHE A 76 -7.62 2.48 1.53
CA PHE A 76 -7.78 3.79 0.90
C PHE A 76 -9.07 3.88 0.08
N GLY A 77 -10.02 2.97 0.33
CA GLY A 77 -11.33 3.02 -0.31
C GLY A 77 -11.34 2.57 -1.76
N LYS A 78 -10.35 1.79 -2.17
CA LYS A 78 -10.26 1.29 -3.55
C LYS A 78 -10.75 -0.16 -3.62
N ASP A 79 -10.94 -0.65 -4.83
CA ASP A 79 -11.46 -2.00 -5.06
C ASP A 79 -10.37 -2.97 -5.53
N VAL A 80 -10.79 -4.19 -5.89
CA VAL A 80 -9.90 -5.23 -6.37
C VAL A 80 -9.19 -4.82 -7.66
N GLY A 81 -9.86 -4.05 -8.51
CA GLY A 81 -9.24 -3.52 -9.73
C GLY A 81 -8.00 -2.69 -9.43
N PHE A 82 -8.07 -1.85 -8.41
CA PHE A 82 -6.92 -1.06 -7.97
C PHE A 82 -5.82 -1.97 -7.42
N THR A 83 -6.18 -3.03 -6.71
CA THR A 83 -5.21 -4.02 -6.20
C THR A 83 -4.43 -4.65 -7.34
N ILE A 84 -5.14 -5.05 -8.41
CA ILE A 84 -4.49 -5.63 -9.59
C ILE A 84 -3.54 -4.61 -10.20
N GLY A 85 -3.95 -3.35 -10.26
CA GLY A 85 -3.10 -2.27 -10.74
C GLY A 85 -1.84 -2.09 -9.91
N LEU A 86 -1.94 -2.18 -8.59
CA LEU A 86 -0.79 -2.09 -7.71
C LEU A 86 0.19 -3.23 -7.95
N ILE A 87 -0.32 -4.43 -8.23
CA ILE A 87 0.53 -5.60 -8.48
C ILE A 87 1.23 -5.49 -9.83
N LEU A 88 0.49 -5.15 -10.87
CA LEU A 88 0.99 -5.17 -12.25
C LEU A 88 1.63 -3.85 -12.67
N LEU A 89 1.09 -2.73 -12.22
CA LEU A 89 1.51 -1.40 -12.63
C LEU A 89 1.76 -0.51 -11.40
N GLY A 90 2.50 -1.04 -10.43
CA GLY A 90 2.80 -0.30 -9.21
C GLY A 90 3.43 1.06 -9.45
N ILE A 91 4.23 1.19 -10.50
CA ILE A 91 4.89 2.46 -10.83
C ILE A 91 3.90 3.57 -11.17
N VAL A 92 2.66 3.20 -11.54
CA VAL A 92 1.59 4.16 -11.83
C VAL A 92 0.65 4.28 -10.65
N PHE A 93 0.28 3.18 -10.04
CA PHE A 93 -0.77 3.16 -9.02
C PHE A 93 -0.28 3.63 -7.65
N TRP A 94 0.98 3.39 -7.27
CA TRP A 94 1.52 3.95 -6.04
C TRP A 94 1.53 5.48 -6.04
N PRO A 95 1.98 6.14 -7.14
CA PRO A 95 1.86 7.60 -7.22
C PRO A 95 0.42 8.09 -7.13
N ILE A 96 -0.52 7.39 -7.75
CA ILE A 96 -1.94 7.76 -7.66
C ILE A 96 -2.39 7.70 -6.20
N LEU A 97 -2.00 6.66 -5.48
CA LEU A 97 -2.37 6.48 -4.08
C LEU A 97 -1.72 7.54 -3.18
N GLY A 98 -0.42 7.81 -3.39
CA GLY A 98 0.34 8.73 -2.55
C GLY A 98 0.08 10.20 -2.82
N PHE A 99 0.03 10.59 -4.10
CA PHE A 99 -0.08 11.99 -4.50
C PHE A 99 -1.50 12.40 -4.91
N GLY A 100 -2.41 11.43 -5.06
CA GLY A 100 -3.78 11.72 -5.44
C GLY A 100 -4.66 12.06 -4.24
N ASP A 101 -5.97 12.04 -4.46
CA ASP A 101 -6.96 12.45 -3.46
C ASP A 101 -7.41 11.31 -2.55
N ALA A 102 -6.87 10.11 -2.70
CA ALA A 102 -7.24 8.98 -1.87
C ALA A 102 -6.94 9.25 -0.40
N LYS A 103 -7.87 8.89 0.47
CA LYS A 103 -7.72 9.08 1.93
C LYS A 103 -7.77 7.75 2.63
N TYR A 104 -6.98 7.64 3.70
CA TYR A 104 -6.96 6.43 4.50
C TYR A 104 -8.27 6.31 5.28
N ILE A 105 -8.96 5.17 5.12
CA ILE A 105 -10.23 4.90 5.79
C ILE A 105 -10.04 4.06 7.05
N GLY A 106 -8.99 3.26 7.08
CA GLY A 106 -8.73 2.34 8.18
C GLY A 106 -8.17 1.03 7.66
N PRO A 107 -7.61 0.19 8.52
CA PRO A 107 -7.00 -1.08 8.09
C PRO A 107 -8.00 -1.92 7.29
N GLY A 108 -7.65 -2.24 6.03
CA GLY A 108 -8.49 -3.04 5.16
C GLY A 108 -9.85 -2.43 4.84
N GLY A 109 -10.04 -1.12 5.08
CA GLY A 109 -11.33 -0.47 4.83
C GLY A 109 -12.36 -0.72 5.93
N VAL A 110 -11.92 -1.06 7.13
CA VAL A 110 -12.80 -1.43 8.24
C VAL A 110 -13.81 -0.34 8.58
N ASP A 111 -13.37 0.93 8.58
CA ASP A 111 -14.25 2.04 8.94
C ASP A 111 -15.39 2.19 7.93
N GLN A 112 -15.10 1.99 6.65
CA GLN A 112 -16.12 2.03 5.62
C GLN A 112 -17.13 0.89 5.82
N MET A 113 -16.64 -0.30 6.14
CA MET A 113 -17.51 -1.46 6.39
C MET A 113 -18.42 -1.21 7.59
N LYS A 114 -17.89 -0.63 8.65
CA LYS A 114 -18.69 -0.28 9.84
C LYS A 114 -19.77 0.72 9.50
N ALA A 115 -19.45 1.74 8.71
CA ALA A 115 -20.41 2.74 8.29
C ALA A 115 -21.55 2.11 7.50
N GLU A 116 -21.23 1.17 6.60
CA GLU A 116 -22.22 0.45 5.82
C GLU A 116 -23.14 -0.40 6.71
N ILE A 117 -22.56 -1.11 7.67
CA ILE A 117 -23.31 -1.94 8.60
C ILE A 117 -24.23 -1.07 9.46
N ASP A 118 -23.74 0.04 9.99
CA ASP A 118 -24.53 0.95 10.80
C ASP A 118 -25.70 1.53 10.00
N SER A 119 -25.46 1.84 8.74
CA SER A 119 -26.48 2.37 7.84
C SER A 119 -27.59 1.34 7.60
N ILE A 120 -27.26 0.06 7.50
CA ILE A 120 -28.23 -1.02 7.30
C ILE A 120 -29.10 -1.19 8.56
N GLY A 121 -28.49 -1.04 9.74
CA GLY A 121 -29.19 -1.20 11.01
C GLY A 121 -30.16 -0.09 11.36
N LYS A 122 -30.20 0.98 10.57
CA LYS A 122 -31.09 2.11 10.77
C LYS A 122 -32.23 2.10 9.78
#